data_d617149cd20ede6d734cb3368e160aab
#
_entry.id   d617149cd20ede6d734cb3368e160aab
#
_cell.length_a   1.000
_cell.length_b   1.000
_cell.length_c   1.000
_cell.angle_alpha   90.00
_cell.angle_beta   90.00
_cell.angle_gamma   90.00
#
_symmetry.space_group_name_H-M   'P 1'
#
loop_
_entity.id
_entity.type
_entity.pdbx_description
1 polymer ?
#
loop_
_entity_poly.entity_id
_entity_poly.type
_entity_poly.pdbx_seq_one_letter_code
_entity_poly.pdbx_strand_id
1 'polypeptide(L)'
;MPQSERHSAAGKIHIGDLYSPRLFSTVEPDADILYTSGKIRGDNMVVILGTNATHAYLAMLEEKGISYIILADPTALSDAMTALYEHFGVRKISLQGGGIINGAMLAAGLIDELSLVIYPGIDGLTTSPSIFEYLGAADERPAEGQSLELLSSQVLPNGIVWLRYRFHSTAKNQI
;
A
#
# COMPACT_ATOMS: atom_id res chain seq x y z
N MET A 1 3.98 33.18 -1.70
CA MET A 1 4.54 31.89 -1.28
C MET A 1 3.91 31.55 0.05
N PRO A 2 2.97 30.59 0.14
CA PRO A 2 2.48 30.12 1.42
C PRO A 2 3.48 29.11 1.98
N GLN A 3 3.87 29.33 3.22
CA GLN A 3 4.75 28.47 3.99
C GLN A 3 4.03 27.14 4.26
N SER A 4 4.67 26.03 3.89
CA SER A 4 4.25 24.69 4.26
C SER A 4 4.36 24.53 5.77
N GLU A 5 3.25 24.61 6.48
CA GLU A 5 3.19 24.20 7.88
C GLU A 5 3.43 22.69 7.96
N ARG A 6 4.55 22.33 8.57
CA ARG A 6 4.90 20.95 8.88
C ARG A 6 3.98 20.47 9.99
N HIS A 7 3.00 19.66 9.65
CA HIS A 7 2.27 18.91 10.65
C HIS A 7 3.02 17.62 10.94
N SER A 8 3.79 17.60 12.02
CA SER A 8 4.29 16.37 12.63
C SER A 8 3.10 15.62 13.24
N ALA A 9 2.54 14.68 12.52
CA ALA A 9 1.52 13.79 13.03
C ALA A 9 2.07 12.36 13.04
N ALA A 10 2.41 11.87 14.23
CA ALA A 10 2.53 10.44 14.48
C ALA A 10 1.13 9.82 14.33
N GLY A 11 0.72 9.56 13.11
CA GLY A 11 -0.58 8.98 12.74
C GLY A 11 -0.41 7.70 11.93
N LYS A 12 -1.33 6.78 12.09
CA LYS A 12 -1.46 5.63 11.19
C LYS A 12 -1.89 6.14 9.82
N ILE A 13 -1.15 5.76 8.78
CA ILE A 13 -1.55 6.01 7.40
C ILE A 13 -2.29 4.78 6.91
N HIS A 14 -3.53 4.98 6.49
CA HIS A 14 -4.29 3.98 5.77
C HIS A 14 -4.01 4.21 4.28
N ILE A 15 -3.33 3.25 3.66
CA ILE A 15 -3.29 3.18 2.20
C ILE A 15 -4.63 2.53 1.82
N GLY A 16 -5.58 3.36 1.39
CA GLY A 16 -6.92 2.92 1.04
C GLY A 16 -6.90 1.99 -0.17
N ASP A 17 -7.97 1.17 -0.28
CA ASP A 17 -8.23 0.28 -1.40
C ASP A 17 -8.24 1.05 -2.73
N LEU A 18 -7.10 1.09 -3.40
CA LEU A 18 -7.00 1.52 -4.78
C LEU A 18 -7.33 0.31 -5.65
N TYR A 19 -8.61 0.02 -5.79
CA TYR A 19 -9.14 -1.07 -6.59
C TYR A 19 -9.08 -0.72 -8.08
N SER A 20 -7.88 -0.74 -8.66
CA SER A 20 -7.72 -0.77 -10.11
C SER A 20 -6.34 -1.29 -10.47
N PRO A 21 -6.20 -2.20 -11.47
CA PRO A 21 -4.90 -2.60 -11.99
C PRO A 21 -4.09 -1.47 -12.62
N ARG A 22 -4.64 -0.29 -12.66
CA ARG A 22 -3.97 0.97 -13.03
C ARG A 22 -3.70 1.78 -11.77
N LEU A 23 -3.02 1.17 -10.83
CA LEU A 23 -2.88 1.54 -9.42
C LEU A 23 -2.46 2.99 -9.17
N PHE A 24 -1.93 3.66 -10.12
CA PHE A 24 -1.43 5.02 -10.05
C PHE A 24 -1.87 5.87 -11.27
N SER A 25 -2.64 5.30 -12.19
CA SER A 25 -3.21 6.05 -13.27
C SER A 25 -4.63 6.43 -12.92
N THR A 26 -4.83 7.67 -12.51
CA THR A 26 -6.12 8.29 -12.26
C THR A 26 -7.04 7.44 -11.37
N VAL A 27 -7.23 7.87 -10.14
CA VAL A 27 -8.54 7.70 -9.55
C VAL A 27 -9.48 8.27 -10.61
N GLU A 28 -10.37 7.43 -11.16
CA GLU A 28 -11.36 7.93 -12.10
C GLU A 28 -12.03 9.13 -11.45
N PRO A 29 -12.24 10.24 -12.17
CA PRO A 29 -12.79 11.48 -11.58
C PRO A 29 -14.16 11.27 -10.92
N ASP A 30 -14.78 10.11 -11.13
CA ASP A 30 -16.06 9.69 -10.57
C ASP A 30 -15.91 8.69 -9.39
N ALA A 31 -14.70 8.36 -8.95
CA ALA A 31 -14.53 7.59 -7.73
C ALA A 31 -14.98 8.48 -6.56
N ASP A 32 -16.19 8.29 -6.11
CA ASP A 32 -16.69 8.92 -4.89
C ASP A 32 -15.74 8.57 -3.74
N ILE A 33 -14.90 9.53 -3.38
CA ILE A 33 -14.19 9.42 -2.11
C ILE A 33 -15.27 9.53 -1.04
N LEU A 34 -15.63 8.39 -0.47
CA LEU A 34 -16.65 8.27 0.59
C LEU A 34 -16.29 9.05 1.86
N TYR A 35 -15.10 9.66 1.89
CA TYR A 35 -14.61 10.43 3.02
C TYR A 35 -14.91 11.91 2.83
N THR A 36 -15.63 12.48 3.79
CA THR A 36 -16.06 13.90 3.81
C THR A 36 -14.98 14.82 4.38
N SER A 37 -13.87 14.29 4.89
CA SER A 37 -12.77 15.08 5.46
C SER A 37 -11.43 14.37 5.24
N GLY A 38 -10.33 15.12 5.36
CA GLY A 38 -8.94 14.59 5.27
C GLY A 38 -8.54 13.64 6.42
N LYS A 39 -9.50 13.14 7.18
CA LYS A 39 -9.26 12.24 8.31
C LYS A 39 -10.18 11.03 8.30
N ILE A 40 -9.60 9.86 8.57
CA ILE A 40 -10.32 8.62 8.80
C ILE A 40 -10.14 8.24 10.27
N ARG A 41 -11.23 8.24 11.04
CA ARG A 41 -11.20 7.91 12.50
C ARG A 41 -10.17 8.71 13.29
N GLY A 42 -9.88 9.96 12.87
CA GLY A 42 -8.88 10.82 13.50
C GLY A 42 -7.49 10.77 12.86
N ASP A 43 -7.19 9.78 12.02
CA ASP A 43 -5.92 9.65 11.30
C ASP A 43 -5.94 10.51 10.03
N ASN A 44 -4.80 11.12 9.70
CA ASN A 44 -4.66 11.91 8.47
C ASN A 44 -4.61 10.99 7.25
N MET A 45 -5.19 11.47 6.14
CA MET A 45 -5.16 10.79 4.85
C MET A 45 -4.10 11.41 3.94
N VAL A 46 -3.36 10.56 3.24
CA VAL A 46 -2.44 10.95 2.16
C VAL A 46 -2.75 10.10 0.94
N VAL A 47 -2.95 10.73 -0.21
CA VAL A 47 -3.20 10.06 -1.48
C VAL A 47 -1.95 10.11 -2.33
N ILE A 48 -1.55 8.96 -2.92
CA ILE A 48 -0.43 8.87 -3.85
C ILE A 48 -1.00 8.82 -5.26
N LEU A 49 -0.55 9.73 -6.13
CA LEU A 49 -1.08 9.98 -7.47
C LEU A 49 0.02 9.94 -8.51
N GLY A 50 -0.35 9.64 -9.75
CA GLY A 50 0.50 9.91 -10.92
C GLY A 50 0.31 11.33 -11.46
N THR A 51 1.16 11.72 -12.41
CA THR A 51 1.14 13.06 -13.06
C THR A 51 -0.12 13.33 -13.89
N ASN A 52 -0.92 12.31 -14.17
CA ASN A 52 -2.18 12.40 -14.89
C ASN A 52 -3.39 12.80 -14.01
N ALA A 53 -3.16 13.05 -12.70
CA ALA A 53 -4.20 13.55 -11.82
C ALA A 53 -4.76 14.89 -12.35
N THR A 54 -6.09 14.99 -12.45
CA THR A 54 -6.73 16.20 -12.99
C THR A 54 -6.73 17.34 -11.97
N HIS A 55 -6.71 18.58 -12.46
CA HIS A 55 -6.83 19.76 -11.58
C HIS A 55 -8.11 19.74 -10.74
N ALA A 56 -9.21 19.24 -11.30
CA ALA A 56 -10.48 19.13 -10.58
C ALA A 56 -10.37 18.14 -9.40
N TYR A 57 -9.66 17.03 -9.60
CA TYR A 57 -9.42 16.05 -8.53
C TYR A 57 -8.53 16.61 -7.43
N LEU A 58 -7.43 17.30 -7.79
CA LEU A 58 -6.55 17.95 -6.83
C LEU A 58 -7.28 19.01 -6.01
N ALA A 59 -8.09 19.85 -6.67
CA ALA A 59 -8.91 20.84 -5.99
C ALA A 59 -9.89 20.22 -4.99
N MET A 60 -10.51 19.09 -5.35
CA MET A 60 -11.39 18.33 -4.45
C MET A 60 -10.63 17.76 -3.23
N LEU A 61 -9.40 17.27 -3.42
CA LEU A 61 -8.57 16.81 -2.31
C LEU A 61 -8.22 17.96 -1.35
N GLU A 62 -7.84 19.12 -1.90
CA GLU A 62 -7.54 20.35 -1.14
C GLU A 62 -8.76 20.82 -0.35
N GLU A 63 -9.94 20.87 -0.98
CA GLU A 63 -11.21 21.24 -0.32
C GLU A 63 -11.53 20.31 0.87
N LYS A 64 -11.24 19.03 0.72
CA LYS A 64 -11.44 18.01 1.79
C LYS A 64 -10.31 17.99 2.82
N GLY A 65 -9.25 18.76 2.63
CA GLY A 65 -8.07 18.76 3.51
C GLY A 65 -7.27 17.46 3.44
N ILE A 66 -7.29 16.77 2.28
CA ILE A 66 -6.55 15.53 2.04
C ILE A 66 -5.19 15.87 1.44
N SER A 67 -4.13 15.43 2.10
CA SER A 67 -2.76 15.56 1.56
C SER A 67 -2.53 14.61 0.41
N TYR A 68 -1.69 14.98 -0.56
CA TYR A 68 -1.34 14.10 -1.67
C TYR A 68 0.13 14.20 -2.06
N ILE A 69 0.63 13.13 -2.68
CA ILE A 69 1.96 13.03 -3.27
C ILE A 69 1.76 12.73 -4.75
N ILE A 70 2.41 13.49 -5.64
CA ILE A 70 2.42 13.21 -7.08
C ILE A 70 3.76 12.58 -7.43
N LEU A 71 3.72 11.36 -7.96
CA LEU A 71 4.88 10.64 -8.46
C LEU A 71 5.05 10.91 -9.96
N ALA A 72 6.29 11.23 -10.37
CA ALA A 72 6.64 11.38 -11.79
C ALA A 72 6.47 10.05 -12.54
N ASP A 73 6.90 8.95 -11.93
CA ASP A 73 6.63 7.59 -12.37
C ASP A 73 5.70 6.91 -11.35
N PRO A 74 4.44 6.63 -11.71
CA PRO A 74 3.48 6.02 -10.80
C PRO A 74 3.84 4.58 -10.41
N THR A 75 4.81 3.94 -11.07
CA THR A 75 5.32 2.62 -10.72
C THR A 75 6.47 2.66 -9.72
N ALA A 76 7.07 3.84 -9.49
CA ALA A 76 8.17 4.04 -8.55
C ALA A 76 7.65 4.07 -7.09
N LEU A 77 7.21 2.93 -6.58
CA LEU A 77 6.68 2.81 -5.21
C LEU A 77 7.71 3.16 -4.13
N SER A 78 9.01 2.95 -4.39
CA SER A 78 10.10 3.37 -3.52
C SER A 78 10.12 4.88 -3.30
N ASP A 79 9.83 5.68 -4.33
CA ASP A 79 9.79 7.13 -4.24
C ASP A 79 8.60 7.58 -3.37
N ALA A 80 7.47 6.87 -3.47
CA ALA A 80 6.33 7.09 -2.59
C ALA A 80 6.69 6.84 -1.12
N MET A 81 7.41 5.76 -0.83
CA MET A 81 7.86 5.43 0.53
C MET A 81 8.83 6.50 1.06
N THR A 82 9.76 6.94 0.21
CA THR A 82 10.69 8.03 0.54
C THR A 82 9.94 9.31 0.85
N ALA A 83 9.00 9.71 -0.01
CA ALA A 83 8.21 10.92 0.20
C ALA A 83 7.36 10.85 1.49
N LEU A 84 6.76 9.69 1.80
CA LEU A 84 6.04 9.47 3.06
C LEU A 84 6.97 9.64 4.28
N TYR A 85 8.20 9.14 4.20
CA TYR A 85 9.18 9.31 5.27
C TYR A 85 9.61 10.77 5.41
N GLU A 86 10.00 11.43 4.32
CA GLU A 86 10.59 12.77 4.35
C GLU A 86 9.57 13.85 4.69
N HIS A 87 8.36 13.78 4.12
CA HIS A 87 7.36 14.84 4.28
C HIS A 87 6.39 14.60 5.42
N PHE A 88 6.12 13.33 5.76
CA PHE A 88 5.14 12.97 6.79
C PHE A 88 5.75 12.25 8.00
N GLY A 89 7.06 11.96 7.99
CA GLY A 89 7.75 11.28 9.09
C GLY A 89 7.33 9.84 9.30
N VAL A 90 6.77 9.19 8.27
CA VAL A 90 6.28 7.81 8.34
C VAL A 90 7.45 6.85 8.41
N ARG A 91 7.53 6.07 9.47
CA ARG A 91 8.63 5.10 9.69
C ARG A 91 8.19 3.65 9.59
N LYS A 92 6.89 3.40 9.72
CA LYS A 92 6.31 2.06 9.68
C LYS A 92 4.96 2.11 8.97
N ILE A 93 4.77 1.22 8.03
CA ILE A 93 3.55 1.11 7.23
C ILE A 93 2.97 -0.28 7.45
N SER A 94 1.67 -0.35 7.69
CA SER A 94 0.91 -1.59 7.65
C SER A 94 0.18 -1.66 6.32
N LEU A 95 0.68 -2.52 5.42
CA LEU A 95 0.05 -2.77 4.14
C LEU A 95 -1.12 -3.74 4.34
N GLN A 96 -2.34 -3.26 4.13
CA GLN A 96 -3.58 -4.04 4.32
C GLN A 96 -4.44 -4.07 3.04
N GLY A 97 -3.83 -3.78 1.91
CA GLY A 97 -4.51 -3.73 0.63
C GLY A 97 -4.87 -5.11 0.10
N GLY A 98 -5.68 -5.18 -0.94
CA GLY A 98 -5.95 -6.41 -1.66
C GLY A 98 -4.71 -6.99 -2.35
N GLY A 99 -4.87 -8.16 -2.98
CA GLY A 99 -3.76 -8.90 -3.61
C GLY A 99 -2.92 -8.08 -4.59
N ILE A 100 -3.55 -7.19 -5.35
CA ILE A 100 -2.89 -6.38 -6.38
C ILE A 100 -1.86 -5.40 -5.78
N ILE A 101 -2.24 -4.63 -4.75
CA ILE A 101 -1.28 -3.71 -4.13
C ILE A 101 -0.20 -4.48 -3.38
N ASN A 102 -0.55 -5.59 -2.73
CA ASN A 102 0.42 -6.46 -2.11
C ASN A 102 1.43 -7.01 -3.14
N GLY A 103 0.95 -7.43 -4.32
CA GLY A 103 1.79 -7.90 -5.42
C GLY A 103 2.71 -6.83 -5.98
N ALA A 104 2.24 -5.59 -6.12
CA ALA A 104 3.05 -4.47 -6.57
C ALA A 104 4.16 -4.14 -5.55
N MET A 105 3.85 -4.11 -4.25
CA MET A 105 4.83 -3.91 -3.19
C MET A 105 5.84 -5.05 -3.09
N LEU A 106 5.39 -6.30 -3.31
CA LEU A 106 6.26 -7.48 -3.39
C LEU A 106 7.25 -7.33 -4.56
N ALA A 107 6.75 -7.02 -5.75
CA ALA A 107 7.58 -6.82 -6.94
C ALA A 107 8.63 -5.71 -6.76
N ALA A 108 8.26 -4.65 -6.07
CA ALA A 108 9.17 -3.55 -5.73
C ALA A 108 10.15 -3.87 -4.57
N GLY A 109 10.06 -5.06 -3.94
CA GLY A 109 10.90 -5.44 -2.81
C GLY A 109 10.72 -4.59 -1.56
N LEU A 110 9.54 -4.02 -1.36
CA LEU A 110 9.24 -3.05 -0.31
C LEU A 110 8.58 -3.67 0.95
N ILE A 111 8.44 -4.99 0.99
CA ILE A 111 7.85 -5.67 2.13
C ILE A 111 8.96 -6.20 3.04
N ASP A 112 8.92 -5.87 4.32
CA ASP A 112 9.87 -6.34 5.33
C ASP A 112 9.32 -7.55 6.10
N GLU A 113 8.04 -7.54 6.47
CA GLU A 113 7.39 -8.62 7.23
C GLU A 113 6.00 -8.93 6.67
N LEU A 114 5.64 -10.22 6.72
CA LEU A 114 4.29 -10.72 6.44
C LEU A 114 3.66 -11.20 7.75
N SER A 115 2.47 -10.71 8.04
CA SER A 115 1.60 -11.21 9.11
C SER A 115 0.37 -11.85 8.47
N LEU A 116 0.29 -13.18 8.50
CA LEU A 116 -0.73 -13.96 7.82
C LEU A 116 -1.60 -14.69 8.84
N VAL A 117 -2.90 -14.45 8.76
CA VAL A 117 -3.90 -15.16 9.56
C VAL A 117 -4.67 -16.11 8.65
N ILE A 118 -4.65 -17.40 8.99
CA ILE A 118 -5.40 -18.43 8.29
C ILE A 118 -6.61 -18.79 9.13
N TYR A 119 -7.78 -18.49 8.58
CA TYR A 119 -9.05 -18.88 9.18
C TYR A 119 -9.46 -20.29 8.68
N PRO A 120 -9.95 -21.19 9.55
CA PRO A 120 -10.31 -22.56 9.16
C PRO A 120 -11.69 -22.60 8.45
N GLY A 121 -11.85 -21.83 7.40
CA GLY A 121 -13.04 -21.80 6.55
C GLY A 121 -12.71 -22.33 5.15
N ILE A 122 -13.70 -22.89 4.49
CA ILE A 122 -13.61 -23.38 3.12
C ILE A 122 -14.57 -22.55 2.28
N ASP A 123 -14.01 -21.76 1.37
CA ASP A 123 -14.77 -20.97 0.43
C ASP A 123 -15.29 -21.82 -0.74
N GLY A 124 -14.46 -22.73 -1.28
CA GLY A 124 -14.83 -23.63 -2.36
C GLY A 124 -15.00 -22.96 -3.74
N LEU A 125 -14.78 -21.66 -3.85
CA LEU A 125 -14.88 -20.93 -5.12
C LEU A 125 -13.59 -21.01 -5.93
N THR A 126 -13.74 -21.08 -7.25
CA THR A 126 -12.65 -20.88 -8.19
C THR A 126 -12.40 -19.40 -8.33
N THR A 127 -11.37 -18.81 -8.55
CA THR A 127 -11.14 -17.34 -8.71
C THR A 127 -11.07 -16.54 -7.41
N SER A 128 -10.90 -17.18 -6.27
CA SER A 128 -10.58 -16.46 -5.04
C SER A 128 -9.25 -15.72 -5.20
N PRO A 129 -9.16 -14.43 -4.82
CA PRO A 129 -7.93 -13.67 -4.94
C PRO A 129 -6.83 -14.24 -4.07
N SER A 130 -5.59 -14.19 -4.54
CA SER A 130 -4.43 -14.54 -3.72
C SER A 130 -4.01 -13.38 -2.81
N ILE A 131 -3.16 -13.66 -1.81
CA ILE A 131 -2.62 -12.62 -0.94
C ILE A 131 -1.65 -11.68 -1.69
N PHE A 132 -1.07 -12.15 -2.80
CA PHE A 132 -0.23 -11.37 -3.71
C PHE A 132 -0.66 -11.67 -5.14
N GLU A 133 -1.10 -10.64 -5.86
CA GLU A 133 -1.49 -10.71 -7.28
C GLU A 133 -0.65 -9.71 -8.06
N TYR A 134 0.12 -10.19 -9.01
CA TYR A 134 0.93 -9.36 -9.87
C TYR A 134 0.32 -9.27 -11.26
N LEU A 135 0.16 -8.05 -11.76
CA LEU A 135 -0.48 -7.77 -13.05
C LEU A 135 0.50 -7.53 -14.20
N GLY A 136 1.77 -7.85 -14.01
CA GLY A 136 2.79 -7.77 -15.05
C GLY A 136 2.67 -8.86 -16.11
N ALA A 137 3.69 -9.00 -16.95
CA ALA A 137 3.72 -10.01 -18.01
C ALA A 137 3.82 -11.42 -17.41
N ALA A 138 3.31 -12.42 -18.17
CA ALA A 138 3.22 -13.81 -17.68
C ALA A 138 4.59 -14.48 -17.46
N ASP A 139 5.64 -13.94 -18.05
CA ASP A 139 7.03 -14.41 -17.94
C ASP A 139 7.83 -13.66 -16.85
N GLU A 140 7.26 -12.63 -16.23
CA GLU A 140 7.87 -11.91 -15.13
C GLU A 140 7.80 -12.72 -13.83
N ARG A 141 8.81 -12.54 -12.99
CA ARG A 141 8.96 -13.21 -11.70
C ARG A 141 9.06 -12.20 -10.56
N PRO A 142 7.93 -11.62 -10.12
CA PRO A 142 7.93 -10.51 -9.16
C PRO A 142 8.58 -10.84 -7.82
N ALA A 143 8.65 -12.11 -7.44
CA ALA A 143 9.28 -12.57 -6.19
C ALA A 143 10.69 -13.16 -6.39
N GLU A 144 11.29 -13.02 -7.58
CA GLU A 144 12.64 -13.56 -7.83
C GLU A 144 13.66 -12.94 -6.88
N GLY A 145 14.52 -13.77 -6.31
CA GLY A 145 15.52 -13.34 -5.32
C GLY A 145 14.96 -13.00 -3.94
N GLN A 146 13.67 -13.24 -3.69
CA GLN A 146 13.07 -13.07 -2.37
C GLN A 146 12.78 -14.41 -1.70
N SER A 147 12.91 -14.46 -0.38
CA SER A 147 12.59 -15.62 0.44
C SER A 147 11.98 -15.21 1.77
N LEU A 148 11.33 -16.15 2.45
CA LEU A 148 10.66 -15.93 3.72
C LEU A 148 11.36 -16.74 4.84
N GLU A 149 11.65 -16.07 5.95
CA GLU A 149 12.06 -16.68 7.20
C GLU A 149 10.87 -16.70 8.16
N LEU A 150 10.51 -17.86 8.69
CA LEU A 150 9.46 -17.98 9.70
C LEU A 150 9.93 -17.36 11.02
N LEU A 151 9.26 -16.32 11.48
CA LEU A 151 9.52 -15.67 12.77
C LEU A 151 8.70 -16.29 13.89
N SER A 152 7.45 -16.60 13.65
CA SER A 152 6.55 -17.24 14.63
C SER A 152 5.36 -17.92 13.98
N SER A 153 4.86 -18.96 14.64
CA SER A 153 3.59 -19.59 14.36
C SER A 153 2.80 -19.75 15.66
N GLN A 154 1.52 -19.40 15.62
CA GLN A 154 0.64 -19.49 16.78
C GLN A 154 -0.70 -20.06 16.37
N VAL A 155 -1.23 -20.97 17.19
CA VAL A 155 -2.62 -21.42 17.08
C VAL A 155 -3.44 -20.58 18.04
N LEU A 156 -4.41 -19.85 17.49
CA LEU A 156 -5.34 -19.01 18.22
C LEU A 156 -6.65 -19.78 18.48
N PRO A 157 -7.55 -19.27 19.33
CA PRO A 157 -8.87 -19.86 19.53
C PRO A 157 -9.61 -20.12 18.22
N ASN A 158 -10.47 -21.14 18.20
CA ASN A 158 -11.25 -21.57 17.05
C ASN A 158 -10.44 -22.11 15.85
N GLY A 159 -9.21 -22.59 16.08
CA GLY A 159 -8.39 -23.21 15.04
C GLY A 159 -7.75 -22.21 14.06
N ILE A 160 -7.76 -20.95 14.38
CA ILE A 160 -7.07 -19.91 13.58
C ILE A 160 -5.57 -20.08 13.74
N VAL A 161 -4.83 -20.00 12.64
CA VAL A 161 -3.35 -20.03 12.64
C VAL A 161 -2.82 -18.64 12.26
N TRP A 162 -1.95 -18.11 13.11
CA TRP A 162 -1.26 -16.86 12.84
C TRP A 162 0.22 -17.13 12.59
N LEU A 163 0.69 -16.73 11.40
CA LEU A 163 2.07 -16.89 10.94
C LEU A 163 2.69 -15.50 10.75
N ARG A 164 3.96 -15.37 11.15
CA ARG A 164 4.75 -14.17 10.86
C ARG A 164 6.03 -14.59 10.16
N TYR A 165 6.35 -13.88 9.08
CA TYR A 165 7.54 -14.09 8.28
C TYR A 165 8.30 -12.79 8.10
N ARG A 166 9.62 -12.89 7.96
CA ARG A 166 10.49 -11.83 7.48
C ARG A 166 10.83 -12.08 6.02
N PHE A 167 10.80 -11.03 5.21
CA PHE A 167 11.31 -11.07 3.85
C PHE A 167 12.82 -10.87 3.83
N HIS A 168 13.50 -11.69 3.04
CA HIS A 168 14.88 -11.53 2.65
C HIS A 168 14.94 -11.31 1.15
N SER A 169 15.69 -10.30 0.70
CA SER A 169 15.91 -10.01 -0.71
C SER A 169 17.41 -10.00 -0.98
N THR A 170 17.86 -10.74 -1.99
CA THR A 170 19.25 -10.72 -2.45
C THR A 170 19.63 -9.35 -3.04
N ALA A 171 18.68 -8.59 -3.56
CA ALA A 171 18.92 -7.24 -4.10
C ALA A 171 19.21 -6.20 -3.00
N LYS A 172 18.71 -6.37 -1.77
CA LYS A 172 18.97 -5.45 -0.64
C LYS A 172 20.39 -5.59 -0.06
N ASN A 173 21.12 -6.64 -0.38
CA ASN A 173 22.47 -6.90 0.16
C ASN A 173 23.60 -6.33 -0.72
N GLN A 174 23.31 -5.52 -1.74
CA GLN A 174 24.31 -4.96 -2.66
C GLN A 174 24.50 -3.44 -2.51
N ILE A 175 24.12 -2.85 -1.39
CA ILE A 175 24.38 -1.43 -1.08
C ILE A 175 25.32 -1.34 0.13
#